data_d9912c1c324891ef6712866bcd5909cc
#
_entry.id   d9912c1c324891ef6712866bcd5909cc
#
_cell.length_a   1.000
_cell.length_b   1.000
_cell.length_c   1.000
_cell.angle_alpha   90.00
_cell.angle_beta   90.00
_cell.angle_gamma   90.00
#
_symmetry.space_group_name_H-M   'P 1'
#
loop_
_entity.id
_entity.type
_entity.pdbx_description
1 polymer ?
#
loop_
_entity_poly.entity_id
_entity_poly.type
_entity_poly.pdbx_seq_one_letter_code
_entity_poly.pdbx_strand_id
1 'polypeptide(L)'
;MAGLKLQAVTKSWDNGKTQIIQPLTLDVSDGEFIVMVGPSGCGKSTLLRMVAGLERVSSGDVWIDRQRVTDMEPKERGIAMVFQNYALYPHMSVEENMAWGLKIRGMGKAHIAERVKDAARILELDGLLKRRPRELSGGQRQRVAMGRAIVRDPAVFLFDEPLSNLDAKLRVQMRLELQQLHRRLKTTSLYVTHDQVEAMTLAQRVMVMNKGVAEQIGTPVEVYERP
;
A
#
# COMPACT_ATOMS: atom_id res chain seq x y z
N MET A 1 13.85 2.40 8.83
CA MET A 1 13.15 2.89 7.64
C MET A 1 13.84 2.30 6.45
N ALA A 2 13.19 2.07 5.34
CA ALA A 2 13.78 1.28 4.26
C ALA A 2 13.36 1.82 2.89
N GLY A 3 14.31 2.00 1.96
CA GLY A 3 14.03 2.25 0.56
C GLY A 3 13.50 1.01 -0.14
N LEU A 4 12.84 1.19 -1.29
CA LEU A 4 12.38 0.12 -2.17
C LEU A 4 13.06 0.26 -3.54
N LYS A 5 13.64 -0.83 -4.04
CA LYS A 5 14.27 -0.83 -5.36
C LYS A 5 13.77 -1.98 -6.21
N LEU A 6 13.36 -1.66 -7.42
CA LEU A 6 13.02 -2.61 -8.49
C LEU A 6 14.13 -2.55 -9.53
N GLN A 7 14.72 -3.69 -9.89
CA GLN A 7 15.79 -3.78 -10.87
C GLN A 7 15.32 -4.60 -12.06
N ALA A 8 14.98 -3.95 -13.17
CA ALA A 8 14.53 -4.56 -14.42
C ALA A 8 13.47 -5.67 -14.19
N VAL A 9 12.52 -5.43 -13.26
CA VAL A 9 11.47 -6.39 -12.96
C VAL A 9 10.53 -6.53 -14.14
N THR A 10 10.16 -7.78 -14.45
CA THR A 10 9.21 -8.09 -15.51
C THR A 10 8.12 -9.01 -15.01
N LYS A 11 6.98 -9.00 -15.68
CA LYS A 11 5.93 -9.98 -15.51
C LYS A 11 5.38 -10.43 -16.85
N SER A 12 5.36 -11.72 -17.06
CA SER A 12 4.69 -12.35 -18.20
C SER A 12 3.81 -13.51 -17.73
N TRP A 13 2.78 -13.81 -18.52
CA TRP A 13 1.91 -14.97 -18.37
C TRP A 13 2.16 -15.94 -19.53
N ASP A 14 1.58 -17.14 -19.45
CA ASP A 14 1.59 -18.13 -20.53
C ASP A 14 3.00 -18.45 -21.04
N ASN A 15 3.93 -18.70 -20.12
CA ASN A 15 5.34 -19.01 -20.44
C ASN A 15 6.01 -17.93 -21.31
N GLY A 16 5.72 -16.65 -21.04
CA GLY A 16 6.34 -15.52 -21.73
C GLY A 16 5.55 -14.99 -22.94
N LYS A 17 4.41 -15.59 -23.29
CA LYS A 17 3.62 -15.14 -24.46
C LYS A 17 2.93 -13.81 -24.25
N THR A 18 2.48 -13.54 -23.02
CA THR A 18 1.76 -12.30 -22.67
C THR A 18 2.59 -11.48 -21.68
N GLN A 19 3.20 -10.40 -22.15
CA GLN A 19 3.97 -9.48 -21.30
C GLN A 19 3.03 -8.51 -20.63
N ILE A 20 3.03 -8.50 -19.28
CA ILE A 20 2.19 -7.62 -18.45
C ILE A 20 2.98 -6.43 -17.92
N ILE A 21 4.23 -6.65 -17.48
CA ILE A 21 5.15 -5.61 -17.06
C ILE A 21 6.41 -5.73 -17.88
N GLN A 22 6.72 -4.68 -18.64
CA GLN A 22 7.98 -4.53 -19.35
C GLN A 22 9.13 -4.32 -18.35
N PRO A 23 10.40 -4.50 -18.74
CA PRO A 23 11.52 -4.30 -17.81
C PRO A 23 11.43 -2.93 -17.12
N LEU A 24 11.11 -2.95 -15.82
CA LEU A 24 10.87 -1.75 -15.02
C LEU A 24 11.93 -1.64 -13.94
N THR A 25 12.60 -0.49 -13.92
CA THR A 25 13.55 -0.11 -12.89
C THR A 25 13.00 1.12 -12.14
N LEU A 26 12.92 1.03 -10.81
CA LEU A 26 12.43 2.09 -9.96
C LEU A 26 13.25 2.10 -8.67
N ASP A 27 13.69 3.25 -8.26
CA ASP A 27 14.32 3.48 -6.96
C ASP A 27 13.44 4.42 -6.15
N VAL A 28 12.95 3.97 -5.00
CA VAL A 28 12.10 4.71 -4.07
C VAL A 28 12.89 4.96 -2.80
N SER A 29 13.12 6.22 -2.49
CA SER A 29 13.89 6.62 -1.32
C SER A 29 13.19 6.23 -0.01
N ASP A 30 13.96 6.10 1.04
CA ASP A 30 13.42 5.88 2.39
C ASP A 30 12.44 7.00 2.77
N GLY A 31 11.24 6.61 3.21
CA GLY A 31 10.18 7.54 3.59
C GLY A 31 9.47 8.23 2.43
N GLU A 32 9.75 7.86 1.19
CA GLU A 32 9.11 8.45 0.01
C GLU A 32 7.70 7.89 -0.21
N PHE A 33 6.79 8.79 -0.64
CA PHE A 33 5.44 8.44 -1.10
C PHE A 33 5.36 8.53 -2.62
N ILE A 34 5.38 7.39 -3.29
CA ILE A 34 5.24 7.32 -4.74
C ILE A 34 3.85 6.81 -5.13
N VAL A 35 3.23 7.47 -6.10
CA VAL A 35 1.91 7.08 -6.61
C VAL A 35 2.04 6.57 -8.04
N MET A 36 1.49 5.38 -8.28
CA MET A 36 1.33 4.79 -9.61
C MET A 36 -0.05 5.13 -10.17
N VAL A 37 -0.10 5.80 -11.31
CA VAL A 37 -1.32 6.16 -12.02
C VAL A 37 -1.31 5.64 -13.44
N GLY A 38 -2.47 5.36 -14.01
CA GLY A 38 -2.61 4.91 -15.39
C GLY A 38 -3.93 4.19 -15.62
N PRO A 39 -4.25 3.82 -16.89
CA PRO A 39 -5.51 3.17 -17.25
C PRO A 39 -5.70 1.83 -16.50
N SER A 40 -6.95 1.38 -16.42
CA SER A 40 -7.25 0.04 -15.90
C SER A 40 -6.55 -1.03 -16.76
N GLY A 41 -6.00 -2.06 -16.09
CA GLY A 41 -5.31 -3.16 -16.77
C GLY A 41 -3.87 -2.86 -17.23
N CYS A 42 -3.30 -1.67 -17.00
CA CYS A 42 -1.93 -1.36 -17.40
C CYS A 42 -0.83 -2.01 -16.52
N GLY A 43 -1.17 -2.79 -15.48
CA GLY A 43 -0.21 -3.54 -14.69
C GLY A 43 0.07 -3.00 -13.27
N LYS A 44 -0.51 -1.89 -12.83
CA LYS A 44 -0.24 -1.25 -11.51
C LYS A 44 -0.41 -2.21 -10.33
N SER A 45 -1.59 -2.82 -10.19
CA SER A 45 -1.86 -3.78 -9.11
C SER A 45 -1.01 -5.04 -9.23
N THR A 46 -0.65 -5.45 -10.44
CA THR A 46 0.29 -6.57 -10.67
C THR A 46 1.66 -6.22 -10.11
N LEU A 47 2.19 -5.04 -10.45
CA LEU A 47 3.48 -4.55 -9.93
C LEU A 47 3.45 -4.45 -8.39
N LEU A 48 2.38 -3.90 -7.84
CA LEU A 48 2.21 -3.81 -6.38
C LEU A 48 2.24 -5.19 -5.72
N ARG A 49 1.53 -6.18 -6.31
CA ARG A 49 1.52 -7.57 -5.83
C ARG A 49 2.86 -8.27 -5.98
N MET A 50 3.64 -7.95 -7.01
CA MET A 50 5.02 -8.44 -7.15
C MET A 50 5.91 -7.93 -5.99
N VAL A 51 5.82 -6.65 -5.65
CA VAL A 51 6.50 -6.08 -4.48
C VAL A 51 6.04 -6.78 -3.19
N ALA A 52 4.75 -7.05 -3.06
CA ALA A 52 4.18 -7.75 -1.92
C ALA A 52 4.59 -9.24 -1.83
N GLY A 53 5.10 -9.84 -2.90
CA GLY A 53 5.36 -11.29 -3.00
C GLY A 53 4.10 -12.12 -3.19
N LEU A 54 2.97 -11.48 -3.47
CA LEU A 54 1.69 -12.13 -3.80
C LEU A 54 1.65 -12.58 -5.26
N GLU A 55 2.53 -12.04 -6.06
CA GLU A 55 2.72 -12.40 -7.47
C GLU A 55 4.21 -12.58 -7.75
N ARG A 56 4.59 -13.66 -8.44
CA ARG A 56 5.99 -13.95 -8.77
C ARG A 56 6.50 -13.02 -9.88
N VAL A 57 7.71 -12.53 -9.69
CA VAL A 57 8.47 -11.81 -10.72
C VAL A 57 8.91 -12.81 -11.80
N SER A 58 8.79 -12.47 -13.09
CA SER A 58 9.28 -13.32 -14.19
C SER A 58 10.78 -13.18 -14.38
N SER A 59 11.31 -11.95 -14.23
CA SER A 59 12.75 -11.66 -14.19
C SER A 59 13.01 -10.36 -13.46
N GLY A 60 14.27 -10.09 -13.11
CA GLY A 60 14.67 -8.92 -12.33
C GLY A 60 14.52 -9.14 -10.82
N ASP A 61 14.81 -8.11 -10.05
CA ASP A 61 14.92 -8.21 -8.61
C ASP A 61 14.15 -7.11 -7.87
N VAL A 62 13.58 -7.49 -6.73
CA VAL A 62 12.95 -6.60 -5.75
C VAL A 62 13.82 -6.54 -4.50
N TRP A 63 14.15 -5.33 -4.05
CA TRP A 63 14.94 -5.07 -2.86
C TRP A 63 14.18 -4.16 -1.90
N ILE A 64 14.20 -4.48 -0.63
CA ILE A 64 13.73 -3.61 0.45
C ILE A 64 14.94 -3.32 1.33
N ASP A 65 15.34 -2.06 1.41
CA ASP A 65 16.61 -1.62 1.97
C ASP A 65 17.78 -2.36 1.28
N ARG A 66 18.58 -3.10 2.02
CA ARG A 66 19.73 -3.87 1.51
C ARG A 66 19.40 -5.35 1.27
N GLN A 67 18.17 -5.75 1.48
CA GLN A 67 17.75 -7.14 1.38
C GLN A 67 17.05 -7.40 0.04
N ARG A 68 17.56 -8.37 -0.73
CA ARG A 68 16.85 -8.90 -1.88
C ARG A 68 15.68 -9.75 -1.40
N VAL A 69 14.45 -9.36 -1.79
CA VAL A 69 13.21 -10.01 -1.33
C VAL A 69 12.47 -10.73 -2.44
N THR A 70 13.04 -10.82 -3.63
CA THR A 70 12.39 -11.38 -4.85
C THR A 70 11.75 -12.73 -4.57
N ASP A 71 12.47 -13.65 -3.93
CA ASP A 71 12.04 -15.03 -3.68
C ASP A 71 11.49 -15.26 -2.26
N MET A 72 11.40 -14.20 -1.44
CA MET A 72 10.90 -14.30 -0.07
C MET A 72 9.37 -14.37 -0.04
N GLU A 73 8.85 -15.15 0.90
CA GLU A 73 7.43 -15.21 1.19
C GLU A 73 6.87 -13.84 1.65
N PRO A 74 5.61 -13.47 1.32
CA PRO A 74 5.02 -12.17 1.67
C PRO A 74 5.14 -11.82 3.15
N LYS A 75 5.02 -12.82 4.04
CA LYS A 75 5.11 -12.65 5.51
C LYS A 75 6.49 -12.20 6.00
N GLU A 76 7.54 -12.45 5.20
CA GLU A 76 8.96 -12.22 5.55
C GLU A 76 9.50 -10.91 4.98
N ARG A 77 8.78 -10.27 4.03
CA ARG A 77 9.22 -9.04 3.33
C ARG A 77 9.17 -7.77 4.17
N GLY A 78 8.62 -7.81 5.39
CA GLY A 78 8.48 -6.62 6.22
C GLY A 78 7.50 -5.57 5.66
N ILE A 79 6.54 -5.98 4.84
CA ILE A 79 5.55 -5.11 4.21
C ILE A 79 4.17 -5.19 4.87
N ALA A 80 3.36 -4.16 4.67
CA ALA A 80 1.93 -4.20 4.92
C ALA A 80 1.16 -3.68 3.71
N MET A 81 0.05 -4.34 3.37
CA MET A 81 -0.77 -4.00 2.21
C MET A 81 -2.20 -3.68 2.65
N VAL A 82 -2.72 -2.57 2.12
CA VAL A 82 -4.11 -2.14 2.23
C VAL A 82 -4.79 -2.40 0.89
N PHE A 83 -5.81 -3.26 0.89
CA PHE A 83 -6.52 -3.68 -0.30
C PHE A 83 -7.73 -2.78 -0.60
N GLN A 84 -8.13 -2.71 -1.85
CA GLN A 84 -9.30 -1.96 -2.34
C GLN A 84 -10.60 -2.30 -1.57
N ASN A 85 -10.81 -3.57 -1.23
CA ASN A 85 -11.98 -4.06 -0.50
C ASN A 85 -11.80 -4.08 1.03
N TYR A 86 -10.73 -3.41 1.54
CA TYR A 86 -10.33 -3.36 2.95
C TYR A 86 -9.95 -4.72 3.57
N ALA A 87 -10.41 -5.84 3.03
CA ALA A 87 -10.15 -7.22 3.47
C ALA A 87 -10.34 -7.44 5.00
N LEU A 88 -11.35 -6.77 5.60
CA LEU A 88 -11.66 -6.91 7.02
C LEU A 88 -12.34 -8.25 7.30
N TYR A 89 -12.01 -8.86 8.43
CA TYR A 89 -12.68 -10.06 8.92
C TYR A 89 -14.05 -9.66 9.52
N PRO A 90 -15.19 -10.04 8.90
CA PRO A 90 -16.50 -9.50 9.26
C PRO A 90 -17.01 -9.96 10.63
N HIS A 91 -16.52 -11.10 11.10
CA HIS A 91 -16.86 -11.71 12.40
C HIS A 91 -16.04 -11.18 13.57
N MET A 92 -14.94 -10.46 13.29
CA MET A 92 -14.05 -9.89 14.30
C MET A 92 -14.40 -8.44 14.58
N SER A 93 -14.17 -7.98 15.83
CA SER A 93 -14.21 -6.57 16.20
C SER A 93 -13.08 -5.77 15.54
N VAL A 94 -13.12 -4.44 15.63
CA VAL A 94 -12.04 -3.54 15.18
C VAL A 94 -10.71 -3.92 15.86
N GLU A 95 -10.72 -4.05 17.20
CA GLU A 95 -9.55 -4.45 17.96
C GLU A 95 -8.99 -5.80 17.50
N GLU A 96 -9.86 -6.80 17.32
CA GLU A 96 -9.45 -8.13 16.85
C GLU A 96 -8.90 -8.09 15.44
N ASN A 97 -9.52 -7.33 14.52
CA ASN A 97 -9.02 -7.13 13.17
C ASN A 97 -7.59 -6.58 13.16
N MET A 98 -7.32 -5.55 13.98
CA MET A 98 -6.00 -4.94 14.09
C MET A 98 -4.98 -5.90 14.73
N ALA A 99 -5.38 -6.61 15.79
CA ALA A 99 -4.53 -7.52 16.55
C ALA A 99 -4.16 -8.80 15.81
N TRP A 100 -4.98 -9.25 14.85
CA TRP A 100 -4.90 -10.59 14.26
C TRP A 100 -3.52 -10.92 13.69
N GLY A 101 -2.95 -10.03 12.87
CA GLY A 101 -1.64 -10.24 12.26
C GLY A 101 -0.50 -10.37 13.27
N LEU A 102 -0.60 -9.70 14.41
CA LEU A 102 0.37 -9.77 15.50
C LEU A 102 0.23 -11.08 16.30
N LYS A 103 -1.01 -11.54 16.51
CA LYS A 103 -1.30 -12.84 17.16
C LYS A 103 -0.70 -14.00 16.36
N ILE A 104 -0.88 -14.01 15.02
CA ILE A 104 -0.30 -15.05 14.15
C ILE A 104 1.24 -15.08 14.24
N ARG A 105 1.88 -13.91 14.44
CA ARG A 105 3.33 -13.82 14.62
C ARG A 105 3.80 -14.23 16.02
N GLY A 106 2.91 -14.66 16.92
CA GLY A 106 3.24 -15.08 18.27
C GLY A 106 3.60 -13.96 19.24
N MET A 107 3.23 -12.71 18.92
CA MET A 107 3.51 -11.56 19.79
C MET A 107 2.74 -11.65 21.10
N GLY A 108 3.34 -11.25 22.22
CA GLY A 108 2.73 -11.26 23.55
C GLY A 108 1.51 -10.32 23.66
N LYS A 109 0.50 -10.75 24.44
CA LYS A 109 -0.77 -10.04 24.57
C LYS A 109 -0.63 -8.56 24.99
N ALA A 110 0.26 -8.25 25.94
CA ALA A 110 0.49 -6.88 26.41
C ALA A 110 1.02 -5.98 25.27
N HIS A 111 1.99 -6.45 24.48
CA HIS A 111 2.54 -5.74 23.34
C HIS A 111 1.51 -5.53 22.22
N ILE A 112 0.65 -6.53 21.98
CA ILE A 112 -0.45 -6.40 21.01
C ILE A 112 -1.41 -5.30 21.46
N ALA A 113 -1.82 -5.30 22.73
CA ALA A 113 -2.75 -4.31 23.27
C ALA A 113 -2.18 -2.88 23.17
N GLU A 114 -0.90 -2.69 23.47
CA GLU A 114 -0.20 -1.42 23.34
C GLU A 114 -0.19 -0.93 21.89
N ARG A 115 0.27 -1.76 20.92
CA ARG A 115 0.31 -1.40 19.50
C ARG A 115 -1.06 -1.09 18.93
N VAL A 116 -2.09 -1.87 19.30
CA VAL A 116 -3.47 -1.63 18.87
C VAL A 116 -4.00 -0.31 19.44
N LYS A 117 -3.73 -0.01 20.70
CA LYS A 117 -4.12 1.25 21.35
C LYS A 117 -3.46 2.45 20.66
N ASP A 118 -2.18 2.38 20.37
CA ASP A 118 -1.47 3.47 19.70
C ASP A 118 -1.97 3.69 18.27
N ALA A 119 -2.16 2.63 17.49
CA ALA A 119 -2.72 2.73 16.16
C ALA A 119 -4.18 3.24 16.17
N ALA A 120 -4.99 2.83 17.15
CA ALA A 120 -6.35 3.32 17.32
C ALA A 120 -6.39 4.82 17.60
N ARG A 121 -5.48 5.32 18.45
CA ARG A 121 -5.34 6.76 18.72
C ARG A 121 -4.92 7.55 17.50
N ILE A 122 -3.95 7.03 16.71
CA ILE A 122 -3.48 7.67 15.47
C ILE A 122 -4.62 7.82 14.46
N LEU A 123 -5.53 6.83 14.41
CA LEU A 123 -6.60 6.70 13.43
C LEU A 123 -7.98 7.13 13.97
N GLU A 124 -8.04 7.67 15.19
CA GLU A 124 -9.30 8.09 15.85
C GLU A 124 -10.33 6.96 15.93
N LEU A 125 -9.89 5.76 16.31
CA LEU A 125 -10.72 4.55 16.41
C LEU A 125 -11.01 4.14 17.87
N ASP A 126 -10.55 4.90 18.88
CA ASP A 126 -10.65 4.52 20.31
C ASP A 126 -12.07 4.14 20.73
N GLY A 127 -13.06 4.93 20.32
CA GLY A 127 -14.48 4.67 20.63
C GLY A 127 -15.14 3.55 19.81
N LEU A 128 -14.40 2.93 18.87
CA LEU A 128 -14.92 1.97 17.89
C LEU A 128 -14.33 0.56 18.07
N LEU A 129 -13.39 0.35 18.98
CA LEU A 129 -12.61 -0.89 19.12
C LEU A 129 -13.48 -2.16 19.29
N LYS A 130 -14.64 -2.04 19.94
CA LYS A 130 -15.58 -3.14 20.18
C LYS A 130 -16.54 -3.41 19.02
N ARG A 131 -16.65 -2.49 18.05
CA ARG A 131 -17.57 -2.62 16.91
C ARG A 131 -17.06 -3.62 15.89
N ARG A 132 -18.00 -4.17 15.12
CA ARG A 132 -17.71 -5.04 13.97
C ARG A 132 -17.78 -4.23 12.66
N PRO A 133 -17.15 -4.70 11.56
CA PRO A 133 -17.13 -4.00 10.27
C PRO A 133 -18.49 -3.56 9.73
N ARG A 134 -19.56 -4.32 9.98
CA ARG A 134 -20.94 -3.99 9.57
C ARG A 134 -21.51 -2.76 10.28
N GLU A 135 -20.94 -2.38 11.42
CA GLU A 135 -21.39 -1.26 12.26
C GLU A 135 -20.58 0.02 11.99
N LEU A 136 -19.73 -0.01 10.97
CA LEU A 136 -18.80 1.06 10.61
C LEU A 136 -19.19 1.72 9.28
N SER A 137 -18.94 3.03 9.17
CA SER A 137 -18.97 3.74 7.88
C SER A 137 -17.85 3.29 6.94
N GLY A 138 -17.91 3.67 5.66
CA GLY A 138 -16.85 3.39 4.68
C GLY A 138 -15.47 3.88 5.13
N GLY A 139 -15.37 5.14 5.56
CA GLY A 139 -14.13 5.72 6.06
C GLY A 139 -13.62 5.05 7.34
N GLN A 140 -14.53 4.68 8.26
CA GLN A 140 -14.14 3.93 9.46
C GLN A 140 -13.58 2.56 9.10
N ARG A 141 -14.19 1.82 8.16
CA ARG A 141 -13.64 0.54 7.67
C ARG A 141 -12.26 0.71 7.07
N GLN A 142 -12.05 1.77 6.30
CA GLN A 142 -10.75 2.09 5.74
C GLN A 142 -9.70 2.38 6.83
N ARG A 143 -10.04 3.21 7.82
CA ARG A 143 -9.14 3.47 8.96
C ARG A 143 -8.78 2.16 9.69
N VAL A 144 -9.72 1.23 9.85
CA VAL A 144 -9.41 -0.10 10.43
C VAL A 144 -8.45 -0.89 9.56
N ALA A 145 -8.62 -0.89 8.22
CA ALA A 145 -7.68 -1.54 7.30
C ALA A 145 -6.27 -0.93 7.38
N MET A 146 -6.17 0.40 7.51
CA MET A 146 -4.90 1.09 7.76
C MET A 146 -4.32 0.70 9.13
N GLY A 147 -5.15 0.60 10.18
CA GLY A 147 -4.74 0.15 11.50
C GLY A 147 -4.12 -1.24 11.49
N ARG A 148 -4.70 -2.19 10.75
CA ARG A 148 -4.11 -3.52 10.54
C ARG A 148 -2.72 -3.48 9.92
N ALA A 149 -2.45 -2.50 9.08
CA ALA A 149 -1.15 -2.30 8.46
C ALA A 149 -0.16 -1.63 9.43
N ILE A 150 -0.58 -0.57 10.12
CA ILE A 150 0.25 0.23 11.03
C ILE A 150 0.76 -0.57 12.21
N VAL A 151 -0.10 -1.39 12.85
CA VAL A 151 0.29 -2.20 14.03
C VAL A 151 1.44 -3.16 13.75
N ARG A 152 1.69 -3.48 12.47
CA ARG A 152 2.77 -4.37 12.03
C ARG A 152 4.13 -3.68 11.95
N ASP A 153 4.15 -2.35 11.99
CA ASP A 153 5.35 -1.52 11.83
C ASP A 153 6.17 -1.92 10.59
N PRO A 154 5.59 -1.80 9.39
CA PRO A 154 6.22 -2.30 8.19
C PRO A 154 7.33 -1.37 7.70
N ALA A 155 8.31 -1.94 6.99
CA ALA A 155 9.33 -1.19 6.27
C ALA A 155 8.76 -0.45 5.05
N VAL A 156 7.75 -1.04 4.38
CA VAL A 156 7.08 -0.46 3.21
C VAL A 156 5.57 -0.66 3.31
N PHE A 157 4.81 0.42 3.07
CA PHE A 157 3.36 0.37 2.88
C PHE A 157 3.00 0.22 1.40
N LEU A 158 2.04 -0.64 1.12
CA LEU A 158 1.47 -0.87 -0.20
C LEU A 158 -0.03 -0.58 -0.17
N PHE A 159 -0.51 0.29 -1.06
CA PHE A 159 -1.91 0.68 -1.15
C PHE A 159 -2.46 0.34 -2.55
N ASP A 160 -3.41 -0.61 -2.63
CA ASP A 160 -4.07 -1.00 -3.87
C ASP A 160 -5.45 -0.34 -3.97
N GLU A 161 -5.53 0.83 -4.59
CA GLU A 161 -6.74 1.66 -4.77
C GLU A 161 -7.60 1.84 -3.49
N PRO A 162 -7.01 2.27 -2.37
CA PRO A 162 -7.70 2.19 -1.08
C PRO A 162 -8.90 3.14 -0.95
N LEU A 163 -9.00 4.17 -1.80
CA LEU A 163 -10.08 5.18 -1.75
C LEU A 163 -11.19 4.96 -2.78
N SER A 164 -11.04 3.99 -3.70
CA SER A 164 -11.93 3.81 -4.85
C SER A 164 -13.40 3.51 -4.47
N ASN A 165 -13.63 2.86 -3.33
CA ASN A 165 -14.96 2.47 -2.85
C ASN A 165 -15.65 3.53 -1.96
N LEU A 166 -15.10 4.76 -1.91
CA LEU A 166 -15.65 5.87 -1.14
C LEU A 166 -16.38 6.86 -2.03
N ASP A 167 -17.41 7.50 -1.47
CA ASP A 167 -18.04 8.65 -2.11
C ASP A 167 -17.06 9.85 -2.22
N ALA A 168 -17.39 10.81 -3.09
CA ALA A 168 -16.49 11.91 -3.42
C ALA A 168 -16.10 12.76 -2.19
N LYS A 169 -17.05 13.05 -1.29
CA LYS A 169 -16.80 13.87 -0.09
C LYS A 169 -15.86 13.15 0.87
N LEU A 170 -16.14 11.88 1.13
CA LEU A 170 -15.34 11.06 2.03
C LEU A 170 -13.94 10.80 1.45
N ARG A 171 -13.81 10.64 0.12
CA ARG A 171 -12.53 10.50 -0.58
C ARG A 171 -11.62 11.71 -0.37
N VAL A 172 -12.17 12.93 -0.45
CA VAL A 172 -11.40 14.16 -0.17
C VAL A 172 -10.88 14.17 1.26
N GLN A 173 -11.73 13.85 2.24
CA GLN A 173 -11.35 13.79 3.63
C GLN A 173 -10.24 12.73 3.87
N MET A 174 -10.44 11.52 3.34
CA MET A 174 -9.49 10.42 3.52
C MET A 174 -8.13 10.66 2.84
N ARG A 175 -8.08 11.43 1.74
CA ARG A 175 -6.79 11.87 1.16
C ARG A 175 -5.99 12.73 2.14
N LEU A 176 -6.63 13.72 2.77
CA LEU A 176 -5.97 14.57 3.78
C LEU A 176 -5.46 13.75 4.97
N GLU A 177 -6.27 12.79 5.42
CA GLU A 177 -5.87 11.89 6.51
C GLU A 177 -4.67 11.01 6.13
N LEU A 178 -4.64 10.48 4.89
CA LEU A 178 -3.49 9.72 4.37
C LEU A 178 -2.21 10.56 4.31
N GLN A 179 -2.30 11.82 3.85
CA GLN A 179 -1.15 12.73 3.86
C GLN A 179 -0.63 12.97 5.28
N GLN A 180 -1.53 13.25 6.22
CA GLN A 180 -1.15 13.48 7.62
C GLN A 180 -0.52 12.24 8.23
N LEU A 181 -1.10 11.07 7.94
CA LEU A 181 -0.58 9.79 8.40
C LEU A 181 0.83 9.53 7.85
N HIS A 182 1.04 9.70 6.56
CA HIS A 182 2.36 9.52 5.95
C HIS A 182 3.39 10.48 6.56
N ARG A 183 3.06 11.78 6.73
CA ARG A 183 3.94 12.75 7.39
C ARG A 183 4.34 12.35 8.81
N ARG A 184 3.44 11.68 9.53
CA ARG A 184 3.67 11.19 10.90
C ARG A 184 4.54 9.94 10.92
N LEU A 185 4.24 8.97 10.06
CA LEU A 185 4.90 7.66 10.03
C LEU A 185 6.22 7.70 9.27
N LYS A 186 6.34 8.54 8.24
CA LYS A 186 7.48 8.64 7.32
C LYS A 186 7.93 7.30 6.76
N THR A 187 7.00 6.37 6.57
CA THR A 187 7.28 5.04 6.03
C THR A 187 7.18 5.06 4.51
N THR A 188 8.13 4.46 3.82
CA THR A 188 8.13 4.31 2.35
C THR A 188 6.80 3.72 1.88
N SER A 189 6.15 4.37 0.93
CA SER A 189 4.80 4.04 0.51
C SER A 189 4.66 3.97 -1.01
N LEU A 190 4.09 2.87 -1.48
CA LEU A 190 3.74 2.65 -2.88
C LEU A 190 2.21 2.61 -2.99
N TYR A 191 1.63 3.55 -3.74
CA TYR A 191 0.19 3.77 -3.82
C TYR A 191 -0.29 3.62 -5.26
N VAL A 192 -1.30 2.81 -5.49
CA VAL A 192 -1.96 2.63 -6.79
C VAL A 192 -3.28 3.37 -6.82
N THR A 193 -3.53 4.11 -7.88
CA THR A 193 -4.82 4.74 -8.16
C THR A 193 -5.06 4.89 -9.66
N HIS A 194 -6.32 5.08 -10.04
CA HIS A 194 -6.73 5.56 -11.36
C HIS A 194 -7.18 7.03 -11.31
N ASP A 195 -7.21 7.64 -10.13
CA ASP A 195 -7.64 9.04 -9.90
C ASP A 195 -6.41 9.96 -9.99
N GLN A 196 -6.40 10.84 -11.01
CA GLN A 196 -5.31 11.80 -11.22
C GLN A 196 -5.20 12.80 -10.07
N VAL A 197 -6.32 13.19 -9.46
CA VAL A 197 -6.32 14.13 -8.33
C VAL A 197 -5.64 13.50 -7.10
N GLU A 198 -5.83 12.20 -6.86
CA GLU A 198 -5.10 11.48 -5.82
C GLU A 198 -3.59 11.49 -6.11
N ALA A 199 -3.20 11.18 -7.35
CA ALA A 199 -1.80 11.15 -7.74
C ALA A 199 -1.14 12.54 -7.55
N MET A 200 -1.78 13.60 -8.03
CA MET A 200 -1.22 14.95 -7.96
C MET A 200 -1.18 15.53 -6.55
N THR A 201 -2.05 15.07 -5.64
CA THR A 201 -2.15 15.63 -4.28
C THR A 201 -1.42 14.82 -3.22
N LEU A 202 -1.27 13.49 -3.39
CA LEU A 202 -0.62 12.62 -2.42
C LEU A 202 0.87 12.40 -2.68
N ALA A 203 1.27 12.39 -3.95
CA ALA A 203 2.58 11.93 -4.36
C ALA A 203 3.70 12.95 -4.08
N GLN A 204 4.86 12.44 -3.64
CA GLN A 204 6.14 13.13 -3.79
C GLN A 204 6.70 12.90 -5.20
N ARG A 205 6.53 11.67 -5.73
CA ARG A 205 6.71 11.35 -7.15
C ARG A 205 5.52 10.56 -7.68
N VAL A 206 5.20 10.81 -8.95
CA VAL A 206 4.19 10.08 -9.72
C VAL A 206 4.90 9.19 -10.74
N MET A 207 4.46 7.95 -10.84
CA MET A 207 4.83 7.05 -11.93
C MET A 207 3.60 6.84 -12.82
N VAL A 208 3.68 7.29 -14.06
CA VAL A 208 2.63 7.09 -15.07
C VAL A 208 2.88 5.76 -15.76
N MET A 209 1.92 4.85 -15.66
CA MET A 209 2.01 3.53 -16.30
C MET A 209 1.02 3.39 -17.46
N ASN A 210 1.50 2.79 -18.55
CA ASN A 210 0.67 2.42 -19.67
C ASN A 210 1.16 1.10 -20.29
N LYS A 211 0.27 0.14 -20.51
CA LYS A 211 0.56 -1.17 -21.14
C LYS A 211 1.82 -1.85 -20.59
N GLY A 212 2.00 -1.82 -19.27
CA GLY A 212 3.13 -2.45 -18.60
C GLY A 212 4.43 -1.65 -18.59
N VAL A 213 4.44 -0.45 -19.16
CA VAL A 213 5.60 0.46 -19.21
C VAL A 213 5.42 1.60 -18.23
N ALA A 214 6.49 1.99 -17.54
CA ALA A 214 6.56 3.27 -16.85
C ALA A 214 6.93 4.36 -17.87
N GLU A 215 5.95 5.07 -18.39
CA GLU A 215 6.13 6.10 -19.41
C GLU A 215 6.88 7.31 -18.86
N GLN A 216 6.56 7.68 -17.63
CA GLN A 216 7.17 8.83 -16.95
C GLN A 216 7.23 8.62 -15.44
N ILE A 217 8.30 9.11 -14.83
CA ILE A 217 8.47 9.18 -13.38
C ILE A 217 9.01 10.56 -13.04
N GLY A 218 8.30 11.32 -12.20
CA GLY A 218 8.70 12.66 -11.80
C GLY A 218 7.85 13.21 -10.66
N THR A 219 8.15 14.42 -10.22
CA THR A 219 7.27 15.16 -9.30
C THR A 219 5.91 15.42 -9.96
N PRO A 220 4.83 15.62 -9.19
CA PRO A 220 3.52 15.98 -9.77
C PRO A 220 3.61 17.16 -10.76
N VAL A 221 4.40 18.17 -10.44
CA VAL A 221 4.59 19.37 -11.30
C VAL A 221 5.26 18.98 -12.63
N GLU A 222 6.36 18.21 -12.57
CA GLU A 222 7.06 17.76 -13.78
C GLU A 222 6.17 16.93 -14.71
N VAL A 223 5.38 16.00 -14.11
CA VAL A 223 4.47 15.14 -14.89
C VAL A 223 3.31 15.94 -15.51
N TYR A 224 2.87 17.03 -14.86
CA TYR A 224 1.82 17.89 -15.37
C TYR A 224 2.29 18.85 -16.47
N GLU A 225 3.48 19.45 -16.32
CA GLU A 225 3.99 20.45 -17.24
C GLU A 225 4.66 19.85 -18.50
N ARG A 226 5.11 18.61 -18.39
CA ARG A 226 5.83 17.91 -19.47
C ARG A 226 5.28 16.48 -19.64
N PRO A 227 4.01 16.34 -20.11
CA PRO A 227 3.34 15.06 -20.26
C PRO A 227 3.94 14.21 -21.40
#